data_5a058ad1d454495ae3cd233a3464026c
#
_entry.id   5a058ad1d454495ae3cd233a3464026c
#
_cell.length_a   1.000
_cell.length_b   1.000
_cell.length_c   1.000
_cell.angle_alpha   90.00
_cell.angle_beta   90.00
_cell.angle_gamma   90.00
#
_symmetry.space_group_name_H-M   'P 1'
#
loop_
_entity.id
_entity.type
_entity.pdbx_description
1 polymer ?
#
loop_
_entity_poly.entity_id
_entity_poly.type
_entity_poly.pdbx_seq_one_letter_code
_entity_poly.pdbx_strand_id
1 'polypeptide(L)'
;GLVGSEMCIRDRDYTLNKDGEIAANGEQLGYVSRFVVSAADSSVVVTRDFKDRLEEAINEKTDKFNYTDAGGNEAEYDIVYDASTKVWSVKQMTETYVYDRYASPSKAHWLGTDTNGMDMLTRLMYGGRVSLIIGFIVVVIEASLGILMGGISGYFGGWIDNIIMRVVDVFYCIPSMPVIIIIGAAMDAMRVDSWKRMLYLMLILGFLGWPSIARLVRGQILSLREQEFMLATEACGIKVWHRIFRHLIPNVIPQLIVTCTMGLGSTILTEATLSFLGLGVKYPFASWGNIINDVNNAYVMTNYLFIWIPAGICLLLTVLGFNFVGDGLRDAFDPKMKR
;
A
#
# COMPACT_ATOMS: atom_id res chain seq x y z
N GLY A 1 30.81 -12.36 23.70
CA GLY A 1 31.81 -12.70 22.69
C GLY A 1 32.03 -11.55 21.75
N LEU A 2 33.21 -10.94 21.76
CA LEU A 2 33.65 -9.98 20.75
C LEU A 2 33.88 -10.74 19.45
N VAL A 3 32.87 -10.82 18.59
CA VAL A 3 33.00 -11.30 17.23
C VAL A 3 32.93 -10.08 16.32
N GLY A 4 34.07 -9.72 15.73
CA GLY A 4 34.05 -8.76 14.63
C GLY A 4 35.22 -7.80 14.48
N SER A 5 36.38 -8.04 15.06
CA SER A 5 37.56 -7.25 14.71
C SER A 5 38.87 -7.87 15.20
N GLU A 6 39.10 -9.15 14.89
CA GLU A 6 40.40 -9.78 15.25
C GLU A 6 41.61 -9.08 14.63
N MET A 7 41.43 -8.26 13.62
CA MET A 7 42.54 -7.53 12.96
C MET A 7 42.90 -6.19 13.66
N CYS A 8 42.02 -5.65 14.51
CA CYS A 8 42.30 -4.39 15.22
C CYS A 8 42.77 -4.58 16.67
N ILE A 9 42.71 -5.78 17.22
CA ILE A 9 43.00 -6.06 18.65
C ILE A 9 44.50 -6.26 18.91
N ARG A 10 45.28 -6.57 17.91
CA ARG A 10 46.72 -6.96 18.11
C ARG A 10 47.69 -5.81 18.41
N ASP A 11 47.32 -4.57 18.14
CA ASP A 11 48.27 -3.44 18.20
C ASP A 11 47.93 -2.35 19.23
N ARG A 12 47.01 -2.63 20.18
CA ARG A 12 46.60 -1.66 21.21
C ARG A 12 46.80 -2.21 22.62
N ASP A 13 47.47 -1.46 23.46
CA ASP A 13 47.55 -1.75 24.86
C ASP A 13 46.21 -1.44 25.54
N TYR A 14 45.66 -2.45 26.20
CA TYR A 14 44.41 -2.34 26.95
C TYR A 14 44.71 -2.27 28.43
N THR A 15 44.08 -1.34 29.12
CA THR A 15 44.13 -1.25 30.60
C THR A 15 42.81 -1.76 31.16
N LEU A 16 42.87 -2.65 32.13
CA LEU A 16 41.73 -3.13 32.90
C LEU A 16 41.78 -2.46 34.29
N ASN A 17 40.80 -1.65 34.61
CA ASN A 17 40.65 -0.98 35.89
C ASN A 17 40.07 -1.94 36.94
N LYS A 18 40.25 -1.61 38.23
CA LYS A 18 39.71 -2.42 39.34
C LYS A 18 38.18 -2.58 39.28
N ASP A 19 37.50 -1.65 38.65
CA ASP A 19 36.03 -1.65 38.47
C ASP A 19 35.59 -2.43 37.21
N GLY A 20 36.50 -3.19 36.59
CA GLY A 20 36.19 -4.02 35.43
C GLY A 20 36.10 -3.27 34.12
N GLU A 21 36.48 -2.01 34.03
CA GLU A 21 36.47 -1.24 32.78
C GLU A 21 37.67 -1.54 31.91
N ILE A 22 37.41 -1.73 30.62
CA ILE A 22 38.45 -1.90 29.61
C ILE A 22 38.58 -0.57 28.86
N ALA A 23 39.76 0.02 28.90
CA ALA A 23 40.08 1.23 28.19
C ALA A 23 41.30 1.03 27.28
N ALA A 24 41.30 1.68 26.10
CA ALA A 24 42.45 1.79 25.20
C ALA A 24 42.63 3.26 24.80
N ASN A 25 43.86 3.77 24.93
CA ASN A 25 44.22 5.16 24.63
C ASN A 25 43.36 6.23 25.33
N GLY A 26 42.81 5.91 26.51
CA GLY A 26 41.96 6.80 27.28
C GLY A 26 40.49 6.80 26.90
N GLU A 27 40.09 6.02 25.87
CA GLU A 27 38.67 5.78 25.54
C GLU A 27 38.19 4.49 26.21
N GLN A 28 37.02 4.55 26.84
CA GLN A 28 36.35 3.39 27.40
C GLN A 28 35.78 2.55 26.30
N LEU A 29 36.26 1.30 26.13
CA LEU A 29 35.81 0.36 25.09
C LEU A 29 34.72 -0.59 25.60
N GLY A 30 34.66 -0.84 26.91
CA GLY A 30 33.73 -1.78 27.49
C GLY A 30 34.05 -2.08 28.94
N TYR A 31 33.40 -3.09 29.49
CA TYR A 31 33.69 -3.57 30.83
C TYR A 31 33.58 -5.11 30.91
N VAL A 32 34.29 -5.70 31.84
CA VAL A 32 34.19 -7.13 32.15
C VAL A 32 33.04 -7.33 33.11
N SER A 33 32.07 -8.11 32.70
CA SER A 33 30.95 -8.52 33.54
C SER A 33 30.98 -10.02 33.77
N ARG A 34 30.58 -10.44 34.93
CA ARG A 34 30.45 -11.85 35.33
C ARG A 34 29.29 -12.51 34.58
N PHE A 35 28.32 -11.71 34.14
CA PHE A 35 27.15 -12.17 33.43
C PHE A 35 27.07 -11.47 32.08
N VAL A 36 26.77 -12.27 31.05
CA VAL A 36 26.45 -11.73 29.72
C VAL A 36 24.94 -11.56 29.61
N VAL A 37 24.47 -10.33 29.51
CA VAL A 37 23.06 -10.00 29.39
C VAL A 37 22.85 -9.44 27.99
N SER A 38 21.93 -10.04 27.24
CA SER A 38 21.49 -9.56 25.94
C SER A 38 19.97 -9.42 25.93
N ALA A 39 19.46 -8.37 25.28
CA ALA A 39 18.02 -8.24 25.09
C ALA A 39 17.52 -9.28 24.07
N ALA A 40 16.34 -9.84 24.31
CA ALA A 40 15.67 -10.73 23.35
C ALA A 40 15.15 -9.96 22.12
N ASP A 41 14.89 -8.66 22.28
CA ASP A 41 14.42 -7.76 21.22
C ASP A 41 15.38 -6.57 21.08
N SER A 42 15.68 -6.18 19.85
CA SER A 42 16.55 -5.05 19.52
C SER A 42 15.98 -3.68 19.92
N SER A 43 14.70 -3.60 20.27
CA SER A 43 14.06 -2.38 20.78
C SER A 43 14.42 -2.10 22.26
N VAL A 44 14.89 -3.11 23.00
CA VAL A 44 15.23 -2.99 24.42
C VAL A 44 16.70 -2.67 24.57
N VAL A 45 17.01 -1.51 25.17
CA VAL A 45 18.38 -1.09 25.47
C VAL A 45 18.74 -1.56 26.89
N VAL A 46 19.67 -2.50 26.98
CA VAL A 46 20.19 -2.97 28.27
C VAL A 46 21.29 -2.02 28.73
N THR A 47 21.00 -1.22 29.76
CA THR A 47 21.96 -0.26 30.36
C THR A 47 22.91 -0.97 31.31
N ARG A 48 24.01 -0.30 31.68
CA ARG A 48 24.96 -0.81 32.68
C ARG A 48 24.27 -0.94 34.05
N ASP A 49 23.56 0.09 34.47
CA ASP A 49 22.86 0.11 35.77
C ASP A 49 21.86 -1.05 35.91
N PHE A 50 21.17 -1.42 34.77
CA PHE A 50 20.29 -2.59 34.74
C PHE A 50 21.06 -3.88 35.01
N LYS A 51 22.24 -4.03 34.40
CA LYS A 51 23.09 -5.22 34.55
C LYS A 51 23.63 -5.32 35.98
N ASP A 52 24.07 -4.21 36.56
CA ASP A 52 24.61 -4.16 37.93
C ASP A 52 23.52 -4.53 38.94
N ARG A 53 22.31 -4.01 38.78
CA ARG A 53 21.14 -4.37 39.62
C ARG A 53 20.72 -5.84 39.44
N LEU A 54 20.74 -6.36 38.23
CA LEU A 54 20.47 -7.77 37.97
C LEU A 54 21.53 -8.68 38.62
N GLU A 55 22.81 -8.31 38.53
CA GLU A 55 23.90 -9.05 39.17
C GLU A 55 23.78 -9.07 40.70
N GLU A 56 23.38 -7.95 41.29
CA GLU A 56 23.08 -7.82 42.72
C GLU A 56 21.95 -8.75 43.14
N ALA A 57 20.82 -8.72 42.40
CA ALA A 57 19.65 -9.57 42.67
C ALA A 57 19.97 -11.07 42.50
N ILE A 58 20.77 -11.46 41.50
CA ILE A 58 21.23 -12.85 41.35
C ILE A 58 22.13 -13.29 42.51
N ASN A 59 23.04 -12.41 43.00
CA ASN A 59 23.90 -12.71 44.13
C ASN A 59 23.12 -12.83 45.46
N GLU A 60 22.06 -12.03 45.61
CA GLU A 60 21.13 -12.10 46.76
C GLU A 60 20.14 -13.26 46.67
N LYS A 61 20.14 -13.99 45.53
CA LYS A 61 19.21 -15.11 45.25
C LYS A 61 17.74 -14.68 45.32
N THR A 62 17.44 -13.47 44.90
CA THR A 62 16.05 -13.01 44.76
C THR A 62 15.49 -13.42 43.41
N ASP A 63 14.22 -13.84 43.41
CA ASP A 63 13.52 -14.22 42.17
C ASP A 63 12.95 -13.01 41.45
N LYS A 64 12.98 -11.82 42.09
CA LYS A 64 12.42 -10.58 41.56
C LYS A 64 13.26 -9.38 41.92
N PHE A 65 13.30 -8.37 41.06
CA PHE A 65 13.88 -7.07 41.38
C PHE A 65 13.14 -5.94 40.65
N ASN A 66 13.18 -4.75 41.26
CA ASN A 66 12.64 -3.55 40.65
C ASN A 66 13.78 -2.75 40.00
N TYR A 67 13.50 -2.23 38.84
CA TYR A 67 14.40 -1.34 38.13
C TYR A 67 13.64 -0.14 37.56
N THR A 68 14.21 1.05 37.77
CA THR A 68 13.68 2.29 37.19
C THR A 68 14.51 2.66 35.97
N ASP A 69 13.91 2.76 34.82
CA ASP A 69 14.59 3.12 33.58
C ASP A 69 15.03 4.61 33.59
N ALA A 70 15.80 5.01 32.55
CA ALA A 70 16.23 6.40 32.36
C ALA A 70 15.05 7.37 32.11
N GLY A 71 13.86 6.86 31.77
CA GLY A 71 12.62 7.61 31.62
C GLY A 71 11.82 7.79 32.92
N GLY A 72 12.28 7.19 34.03
CA GLY A 72 11.60 7.26 35.32
C GLY A 72 10.49 6.23 35.51
N ASN A 73 10.34 5.25 34.59
CA ASN A 73 9.35 4.19 34.74
C ASN A 73 9.92 3.07 35.59
N GLU A 74 9.24 2.76 36.70
CA GLU A 74 9.58 1.65 37.57
C GLU A 74 8.89 0.37 37.08
N ALA A 75 9.65 -0.72 36.92
CA ALA A 75 9.14 -2.02 36.50
C ALA A 75 9.73 -3.15 37.35
N GLU A 76 8.89 -4.13 37.67
CA GLU A 76 9.28 -5.37 38.33
C GLU A 76 9.72 -6.40 37.28
N TYR A 77 10.86 -7.05 37.53
CA TYR A 77 11.42 -8.09 36.67
C TYR A 77 11.52 -9.41 37.43
N ASP A 78 11.05 -10.49 36.80
CA ASP A 78 11.18 -11.86 37.29
C ASP A 78 12.48 -12.48 36.80
N ILE A 79 13.26 -13.12 37.67
CA ILE A 79 14.49 -13.83 37.33
C ILE A 79 14.20 -15.33 37.37
N VAL A 80 14.41 -16.03 36.26
CA VAL A 80 14.21 -17.47 36.14
C VAL A 80 15.52 -18.13 35.73
N TYR A 81 16.01 -19.05 36.55
CA TYR A 81 17.17 -19.87 36.21
C TYR A 81 16.75 -21.20 35.56
N ASP A 82 17.21 -21.44 34.35
CA ASP A 82 17.05 -22.72 33.68
C ASP A 82 18.25 -23.63 33.98
N ALA A 83 18.08 -24.62 34.83
CA ALA A 83 19.12 -25.54 35.19
C ALA A 83 19.62 -26.43 34.05
N SER A 84 18.84 -26.62 33.00
CA SER A 84 19.20 -27.47 31.84
C SER A 84 20.15 -26.74 30.90
N THR A 85 19.90 -25.48 30.65
CA THR A 85 20.72 -24.63 29.79
C THR A 85 21.75 -23.79 30.53
N LYS A 86 21.65 -23.75 31.85
CA LYS A 86 22.46 -22.89 32.73
C LYS A 86 22.37 -21.41 32.40
N VAL A 87 21.22 -20.98 31.93
CA VAL A 87 20.94 -19.61 31.49
C VAL A 87 19.96 -18.95 32.46
N TRP A 88 20.26 -17.70 32.82
CA TRP A 88 19.33 -16.84 33.52
C TRP A 88 18.46 -16.10 32.54
N SER A 89 17.14 -16.17 32.71
CA SER A 89 16.16 -15.42 31.93
C SER A 89 15.52 -14.36 32.78
N VAL A 90 15.50 -13.12 32.29
CA VAL A 90 14.85 -11.99 32.95
C VAL A 90 13.59 -11.65 32.16
N LYS A 91 12.45 -11.64 32.85
CA LYS A 91 11.14 -11.38 32.23
C LYS A 91 10.49 -10.19 32.92
N GLN A 92 9.91 -9.31 32.13
CA GLN A 92 9.09 -8.20 32.62
C GLN A 92 7.62 -8.53 32.35
N MET A 93 6.76 -8.36 33.34
CA MET A 93 5.32 -8.40 33.15
C MET A 93 4.86 -7.10 32.53
N THR A 94 4.48 -7.13 31.28
CA THR A 94 3.90 -5.98 30.59
C THR A 94 2.44 -6.26 30.26
N GLU A 95 1.58 -5.26 30.46
CA GLU A 95 0.21 -5.34 29.95
C GLU A 95 0.24 -5.32 28.43
N THR A 96 -0.16 -6.41 27.81
CA THR A 96 -0.27 -6.52 26.35
C THR A 96 -1.74 -6.66 26.00
N TYR A 97 -2.18 -5.88 25.01
CA TYR A 97 -3.51 -6.08 24.46
C TYR A 97 -3.55 -7.41 23.71
N VAL A 98 -4.38 -8.33 24.17
CA VAL A 98 -4.65 -9.57 23.44
C VAL A 98 -5.73 -9.27 22.40
N TYR A 99 -5.34 -9.28 21.14
CA TYR A 99 -6.29 -9.16 20.04
C TYR A 99 -6.94 -10.51 19.76
N ASP A 100 -8.28 -10.54 19.74
CA ASP A 100 -9.03 -11.72 19.38
C ASP A 100 -9.03 -11.91 17.85
N ARG A 101 -7.99 -12.62 17.38
CA ARG A 101 -7.76 -12.85 15.95
C ARG A 101 -8.69 -13.92 15.43
N TYR A 102 -9.28 -13.68 14.26
CA TYR A 102 -10.19 -14.62 13.59
C TYR A 102 -11.39 -15.05 14.45
N ALA A 103 -11.85 -14.16 15.35
CA ALA A 103 -13.05 -14.43 16.12
C ALA A 103 -14.24 -14.64 15.18
N SER A 104 -15.02 -15.65 15.44
CA SER A 104 -16.22 -15.98 14.65
C SER A 104 -17.27 -14.88 14.76
N PRO A 105 -18.18 -14.76 13.76
CA PRO A 105 -19.29 -13.84 13.82
C PRO A 105 -20.07 -13.91 15.13
N SER A 106 -20.31 -12.77 15.76
CA SER A 106 -20.95 -12.64 17.06
C SER A 106 -21.80 -11.36 17.14
N LYS A 107 -22.51 -11.16 18.26
CA LYS A 107 -23.27 -9.91 18.48
C LYS A 107 -22.37 -8.69 18.58
N ALA A 108 -21.13 -8.85 19.03
CA ALA A 108 -20.13 -7.76 19.10
C ALA A 108 -19.48 -7.51 17.74
N HIS A 109 -19.22 -8.57 16.96
CA HIS A 109 -18.58 -8.52 15.64
C HIS A 109 -19.42 -9.31 14.65
N TRP A 110 -20.32 -8.66 13.93
CA TRP A 110 -21.30 -9.33 13.05
C TRP A 110 -20.66 -10.18 11.95
N LEU A 111 -19.51 -9.77 11.43
CA LEU A 111 -18.73 -10.55 10.46
C LEU A 111 -17.42 -11.10 11.07
N GLY A 112 -17.33 -11.14 12.41
CA GLY A 112 -16.12 -11.58 13.09
C GLY A 112 -14.96 -10.58 13.01
N THR A 113 -13.74 -11.07 13.31
CA THR A 113 -12.51 -10.26 13.29
C THR A 113 -11.48 -10.82 12.30
N ASP A 114 -10.58 -9.95 11.86
CA ASP A 114 -9.49 -10.31 10.93
C ASP A 114 -8.23 -10.83 11.65
N THR A 115 -7.15 -11.01 10.88
CA THR A 115 -5.82 -11.41 11.35
C THR A 115 -5.23 -10.47 12.40
N ASN A 116 -5.67 -9.20 12.45
CA ASN A 116 -5.21 -8.18 13.39
C ASN A 116 -6.22 -7.92 14.53
N GLY A 117 -7.31 -8.69 14.61
CA GLY A 117 -8.38 -8.50 15.59
C GLY A 117 -9.33 -7.33 15.25
N MET A 118 -9.27 -6.78 14.04
CA MET A 118 -10.13 -5.68 13.62
C MET A 118 -11.50 -6.21 13.16
N ASP A 119 -12.56 -5.45 13.48
CA ASP A 119 -13.93 -5.80 13.08
C ASP A 119 -14.10 -5.86 11.56
N MET A 120 -14.52 -7.02 11.06
CA MET A 120 -14.61 -7.30 9.63
C MET A 120 -15.68 -6.47 8.93
N LEU A 121 -16.82 -6.18 9.58
CA LEU A 121 -17.86 -5.33 8.99
C LEU A 121 -17.34 -3.91 8.77
N THR A 122 -16.69 -3.37 9.78
CA THR A 122 -16.06 -2.04 9.70
C THR A 122 -15.03 -1.99 8.59
N ARG A 123 -14.14 -2.99 8.52
CA ARG A 123 -13.14 -3.09 7.45
C ARG A 123 -13.75 -3.22 6.07
N LEU A 124 -14.84 -3.97 5.94
CA LEU A 124 -15.56 -4.14 4.67
C LEU A 124 -16.14 -2.81 4.16
N MET A 125 -16.74 -2.02 5.06
CA MET A 125 -17.31 -0.70 4.73
C MET A 125 -16.22 0.32 4.37
N TYR A 126 -15.18 0.45 5.21
CA TYR A 126 -14.07 1.35 4.94
C TYR A 126 -13.25 0.90 3.72
N GLY A 127 -13.07 -0.41 3.54
CA GLY A 127 -12.40 -0.98 2.37
C GLY A 127 -13.13 -0.66 1.08
N GLY A 128 -14.46 -0.76 1.07
CA GLY A 128 -15.27 -0.36 -0.07
C GLY A 128 -15.11 1.13 -0.41
N ARG A 129 -15.14 1.99 0.61
CA ARG A 129 -14.89 3.42 0.41
C ARG A 129 -13.52 3.67 -0.24
N VAL A 130 -12.47 3.02 0.23
CA VAL A 130 -11.11 3.20 -0.30
C VAL A 130 -11.01 2.67 -1.72
N SER A 131 -11.49 1.45 -2.00
CA SER A 131 -11.47 0.85 -3.33
C SER A 131 -12.24 1.69 -4.36
N LEU A 132 -13.42 2.24 -3.99
CA LEU A 132 -14.20 3.13 -4.85
C LEU A 132 -13.48 4.45 -5.12
N ILE A 133 -12.91 5.09 -4.09
CA ILE A 133 -12.17 6.35 -4.24
C ILE A 133 -10.97 6.14 -5.18
N ILE A 134 -10.22 5.05 -5.02
CA ILE A 134 -9.09 4.72 -5.89
C ILE A 134 -9.59 4.59 -7.34
N GLY A 135 -10.64 3.79 -7.57
CA GLY A 135 -11.22 3.59 -8.90
C GLY A 135 -11.60 4.91 -9.56
N PHE A 136 -12.34 5.78 -8.85
CA PHE A 136 -12.76 7.08 -9.38
C PHE A 136 -11.58 8.00 -9.70
N ILE A 137 -10.61 8.13 -8.80
CA ILE A 137 -9.45 9.01 -9.01
C ILE A 137 -8.62 8.53 -10.20
N VAL A 138 -8.37 7.22 -10.30
CA VAL A 138 -7.63 6.63 -11.42
C VAL A 138 -8.32 6.93 -12.74
N VAL A 139 -9.62 6.67 -12.86
CA VAL A 139 -10.38 6.92 -14.08
C VAL A 139 -10.42 8.41 -14.45
N VAL A 140 -10.49 9.31 -13.46
CA VAL A 140 -10.42 10.77 -13.70
C VAL A 140 -9.04 11.16 -14.25
N ILE A 141 -7.95 10.58 -13.76
CA ILE A 141 -6.59 10.81 -14.28
C ILE A 141 -6.48 10.29 -15.72
N GLU A 142 -6.92 9.04 -15.95
CA GLU A 142 -6.93 8.42 -17.29
C GLU A 142 -7.73 9.25 -18.30
N ALA A 143 -8.94 9.64 -17.92
CA ALA A 143 -9.81 10.44 -18.77
C ALA A 143 -9.21 11.83 -19.06
N SER A 144 -8.66 12.51 -18.05
CA SER A 144 -8.08 13.83 -18.21
C SER A 144 -6.87 13.83 -19.16
N LEU A 145 -5.94 12.90 -18.96
CA LEU A 145 -4.78 12.73 -19.86
C LEU A 145 -5.20 12.25 -21.24
N GLY A 146 -6.13 11.30 -21.31
CA GLY A 146 -6.64 10.73 -22.56
C GLY A 146 -7.38 11.77 -23.40
N ILE A 147 -8.23 12.59 -22.80
CA ILE A 147 -8.94 13.68 -23.47
C ILE A 147 -7.94 14.71 -24.02
N LEU A 148 -6.97 15.11 -23.21
CA LEU A 148 -5.96 16.09 -23.59
C LEU A 148 -5.14 15.61 -24.80
N MET A 149 -4.51 14.43 -24.64
CA MET A 149 -3.62 13.89 -25.67
C MET A 149 -4.38 13.41 -26.92
N GLY A 150 -5.51 12.73 -26.74
CA GLY A 150 -6.36 12.31 -27.85
C GLY A 150 -7.02 13.48 -28.56
N GLY A 151 -7.40 14.54 -27.82
CA GLY A 151 -7.95 15.77 -28.36
C GLY A 151 -6.97 16.50 -29.26
N ILE A 152 -5.76 16.69 -28.79
CA ILE A 152 -4.67 17.33 -29.55
C ILE A 152 -4.32 16.50 -30.79
N SER A 153 -4.11 15.20 -30.59
CA SER A 153 -3.76 14.26 -31.65
C SER A 153 -4.83 14.24 -32.78
N GLY A 154 -6.10 14.05 -32.40
CA GLY A 154 -7.19 13.99 -33.38
C GLY A 154 -7.47 15.29 -34.12
N TYR A 155 -7.28 16.45 -33.42
CA TYR A 155 -7.54 17.74 -34.03
C TYR A 155 -6.44 18.17 -35.02
N PHE A 156 -5.17 18.16 -34.60
CA PHE A 156 -4.06 18.64 -35.43
C PHE A 156 -3.68 17.65 -36.52
N GLY A 157 -3.73 16.35 -36.23
CA GLY A 157 -3.32 15.35 -37.21
C GLY A 157 -1.82 15.41 -37.56
N GLY A 158 -1.45 14.86 -38.70
CA GLY A 158 -0.11 14.96 -39.26
C GLY A 158 1.00 14.49 -38.34
N TRP A 159 2.07 15.29 -38.18
CA TRP A 159 3.23 14.92 -37.38
C TRP A 159 2.94 14.91 -35.85
N ILE A 160 2.06 15.81 -35.38
CA ILE A 160 1.65 15.87 -33.98
C ILE A 160 0.93 14.56 -33.60
N ASP A 161 0.01 14.15 -34.42
CA ASP A 161 -0.69 12.88 -34.24
C ASP A 161 0.29 11.70 -34.22
N ASN A 162 1.21 11.67 -35.20
CA ASN A 162 2.20 10.60 -35.28
C ASN A 162 3.07 10.52 -34.00
N ILE A 163 3.53 11.64 -33.46
CA ILE A 163 4.33 11.62 -32.23
C ILE A 163 3.51 11.12 -31.03
N ILE A 164 2.31 11.67 -30.83
CA ILE A 164 1.45 11.28 -29.72
C ILE A 164 1.12 9.79 -29.81
N MET A 165 0.77 9.30 -30.99
CA MET A 165 0.45 7.90 -31.20
C MET A 165 1.68 6.99 -31.01
N ARG A 166 2.89 7.42 -31.35
CA ARG A 166 4.12 6.67 -31.01
C ARG A 166 4.32 6.55 -29.50
N VAL A 167 4.05 7.63 -28.76
CA VAL A 167 4.08 7.56 -27.28
C VAL A 167 3.02 6.57 -26.79
N VAL A 168 1.80 6.64 -27.29
CA VAL A 168 0.72 5.68 -26.97
C VAL A 168 1.16 4.24 -27.27
N ASP A 169 1.78 4.01 -28.43
CA ASP A 169 2.25 2.68 -28.85
C ASP A 169 3.34 2.16 -27.90
N VAL A 170 4.26 3.03 -27.44
CA VAL A 170 5.27 2.67 -26.43
C VAL A 170 4.61 2.22 -25.13
N PHE A 171 3.60 2.93 -24.65
CA PHE A 171 2.86 2.52 -23.46
C PHE A 171 2.19 1.15 -23.62
N TYR A 172 1.65 0.84 -24.80
CA TYR A 172 1.07 -0.49 -25.06
C TYR A 172 2.11 -1.61 -25.13
N CYS A 173 3.36 -1.30 -25.49
CA CYS A 173 4.44 -2.28 -25.48
C CYS A 173 4.94 -2.59 -24.07
N ILE A 174 4.68 -1.71 -23.11
CA ILE A 174 5.09 -1.90 -21.71
C ILE A 174 4.08 -2.82 -21.02
N PRO A 175 4.50 -3.99 -20.51
CA PRO A 175 3.61 -4.85 -19.76
C PRO A 175 3.29 -4.19 -18.41
N SER A 176 2.07 -3.67 -18.26
CA SER A 176 1.67 -2.87 -17.09
C SER A 176 1.82 -3.60 -15.75
N MET A 177 1.41 -4.87 -15.69
CA MET A 177 1.50 -5.66 -14.43
C MET A 177 2.93 -5.79 -13.91
N PRO A 178 3.95 -6.23 -14.68
CA PRO A 178 5.34 -6.24 -14.21
C PRO A 178 5.84 -4.88 -13.72
N VAL A 179 5.51 -3.79 -14.41
CA VAL A 179 5.91 -2.43 -14.00
C VAL A 179 5.32 -2.08 -12.64
N ILE A 180 4.02 -2.33 -12.43
CA ILE A 180 3.35 -2.04 -11.16
C ILE A 180 3.93 -2.91 -10.03
N ILE A 181 4.24 -4.18 -10.30
CA ILE A 181 4.88 -5.09 -9.34
C ILE A 181 6.26 -4.56 -8.92
N ILE A 182 7.09 -4.15 -9.88
CA ILE A 182 8.43 -3.59 -9.60
C ILE A 182 8.33 -2.33 -8.75
N ILE A 183 7.42 -1.41 -9.12
CA ILE A 183 7.23 -0.16 -8.37
C ILE A 183 6.66 -0.47 -6.96
N GLY A 184 5.72 -1.42 -6.85
CA GLY A 184 5.19 -1.87 -5.57
C GLY A 184 6.28 -2.43 -4.65
N ALA A 185 7.15 -3.29 -5.17
CA ALA A 185 8.30 -3.83 -4.45
C ALA A 185 9.33 -2.75 -4.07
N ALA A 186 9.57 -1.77 -4.95
CA ALA A 186 10.44 -0.64 -4.65
C ALA A 186 9.86 0.23 -3.50
N MET A 187 8.55 0.48 -3.49
CA MET A 187 7.88 1.18 -2.39
C MET A 187 8.00 0.42 -1.06
N ASP A 188 8.00 -0.93 -1.10
CA ASP A 188 8.23 -1.76 0.09
C ASP A 188 9.67 -1.64 0.58
N ALA A 189 10.64 -1.73 -0.30
CA ALA A 189 12.06 -1.58 0.03
C ALA A 189 12.37 -0.19 0.62
N MET A 190 11.71 0.85 0.13
CA MET A 190 11.82 2.22 0.63
C MET A 190 10.97 2.49 1.89
N ARG A 191 10.22 1.52 2.39
CA ARG A 191 9.30 1.64 3.54
C ARG A 191 8.35 2.84 3.40
N VAL A 192 7.80 3.02 2.21
CA VAL A 192 6.88 4.12 1.93
C VAL A 192 5.64 3.98 2.81
N ASP A 193 5.26 5.08 3.46
CA ASP A 193 4.06 5.15 4.30
C ASP A 193 2.80 4.74 3.53
N SER A 194 1.89 4.03 4.20
CA SER A 194 0.68 3.43 3.59
C SER A 194 -0.19 4.46 2.87
N TRP A 195 -0.30 5.69 3.39
CA TRP A 195 -1.02 6.78 2.74
C TRP A 195 -0.38 7.22 1.43
N LYS A 196 0.94 7.46 1.45
CA LYS A 196 1.70 7.85 0.25
C LYS A 196 1.68 6.74 -0.80
N ARG A 197 1.76 5.48 -0.34
CA ARG A 197 1.66 4.32 -1.22
C ARG A 197 0.33 4.28 -1.98
N MET A 198 -0.78 4.54 -1.29
CA MET A 198 -2.10 4.62 -1.92
C MET A 198 -2.15 5.72 -2.99
N LEU A 199 -1.62 6.92 -2.70
CA LEU A 199 -1.53 8.01 -3.67
C LEU A 199 -0.68 7.64 -4.90
N TYR A 200 0.50 7.06 -4.68
CA TYR A 200 1.37 6.63 -5.79
C TYR A 200 0.71 5.56 -6.65
N LEU A 201 0.01 4.63 -6.04
CA LEU A 201 -0.74 3.60 -6.76
C LEU A 201 -1.80 4.23 -7.68
N MET A 202 -2.58 5.20 -7.20
CA MET A 202 -3.56 5.92 -8.02
C MET A 202 -2.89 6.63 -9.20
N LEU A 203 -1.78 7.33 -8.95
CA LEU A 203 -1.04 8.06 -9.99
C LEU A 203 -0.48 7.10 -11.06
N ILE A 204 0.11 5.99 -10.63
CA ILE A 204 0.71 5.00 -11.54
C ILE A 204 -0.36 4.34 -12.40
N LEU A 205 -1.46 3.89 -11.79
CA LEU A 205 -2.55 3.27 -12.54
C LEU A 205 -3.15 4.26 -13.56
N GLY A 206 -3.45 5.47 -13.13
CA GLY A 206 -3.99 6.51 -14.02
C GLY A 206 -3.03 6.90 -15.14
N PHE A 207 -1.72 6.95 -14.82
CA PHE A 207 -0.70 7.26 -15.82
C PHE A 207 -0.42 6.10 -16.79
N LEU A 208 -0.70 4.87 -16.42
CA LEU A 208 -0.57 3.73 -17.33
C LEU A 208 -1.81 3.50 -18.18
N GLY A 209 -3.00 3.91 -17.72
CA GLY A 209 -4.28 3.64 -18.38
C GLY A 209 -4.72 4.68 -19.44
N TRP A 210 -4.19 5.92 -19.41
CA TRP A 210 -4.60 7.01 -20.31
C TRP A 210 -4.50 6.69 -21.81
N PRO A 211 -3.59 5.82 -22.31
CA PRO A 211 -3.47 5.58 -23.75
C PRO A 211 -4.72 5.01 -24.41
N SER A 212 -5.48 4.19 -23.68
CA SER A 212 -6.75 3.62 -24.17
C SER A 212 -7.78 4.71 -24.44
N ILE A 213 -7.93 5.64 -23.50
CA ILE A 213 -8.83 6.78 -23.61
C ILE A 213 -8.35 7.74 -24.72
N ALA A 214 -7.04 8.00 -24.80
CA ALA A 214 -6.49 8.87 -25.85
C ALA A 214 -6.78 8.35 -27.27
N ARG A 215 -6.64 7.04 -27.48
CA ARG A 215 -6.93 6.41 -28.77
C ARG A 215 -8.41 6.50 -29.13
N LEU A 216 -9.29 6.30 -28.14
CA LEU A 216 -10.74 6.46 -28.32
C LEU A 216 -11.11 7.89 -28.68
N VAL A 217 -10.64 8.88 -27.89
CA VAL A 217 -10.91 10.32 -28.11
C VAL A 217 -10.40 10.77 -29.47
N ARG A 218 -9.16 10.38 -29.82
CA ARG A 218 -8.59 10.66 -31.15
C ARG A 218 -9.49 10.16 -32.28
N GLY A 219 -9.95 8.90 -32.19
CA GLY A 219 -10.81 8.30 -33.23
C GLY A 219 -12.12 9.08 -33.40
N GLN A 220 -12.75 9.48 -32.29
CA GLN A 220 -13.97 10.28 -32.33
C GLN A 220 -13.73 11.68 -32.95
N ILE A 221 -12.66 12.36 -32.50
CA ILE A 221 -12.34 13.72 -32.99
C ILE A 221 -11.97 13.73 -34.44
N LEU A 222 -11.28 12.73 -34.98
CA LEU A 222 -10.99 12.60 -36.40
C LEU A 222 -12.27 12.58 -37.21
N SER A 223 -13.30 11.84 -36.77
CA SER A 223 -14.60 11.79 -37.48
C SER A 223 -15.39 13.09 -37.30
N LEU A 224 -15.40 13.69 -36.10
CA LEU A 224 -16.15 14.93 -35.83
C LEU A 224 -15.54 16.16 -36.51
N ARG A 225 -14.23 16.18 -36.67
CA ARG A 225 -13.49 17.28 -37.28
C ARG A 225 -13.89 17.55 -38.74
N GLU A 226 -14.32 16.51 -39.45
CA GLU A 226 -14.69 16.58 -40.85
C GLU A 226 -16.18 16.96 -41.08
N GLN A 227 -16.94 17.16 -39.99
CA GLN A 227 -18.35 17.52 -40.11
C GLN A 227 -18.57 19.01 -40.40
N GLU A 228 -19.69 19.33 -41.05
CA GLU A 228 -20.04 20.69 -41.50
C GLU A 228 -20.03 21.75 -40.40
N PHE A 229 -20.43 21.40 -39.17
CA PHE A 229 -20.41 22.34 -38.03
C PHE A 229 -18.98 22.79 -37.69
N MET A 230 -18.00 21.95 -37.91
CA MET A 230 -16.60 22.30 -37.67
C MET A 230 -16.06 23.24 -38.74
N LEU A 231 -16.41 23.05 -39.97
CA LEU A 231 -16.12 23.98 -41.09
C LEU A 231 -16.74 25.36 -40.82
N ALA A 232 -17.98 25.39 -40.33
CA ALA A 232 -18.65 26.64 -39.93
C ALA A 232 -17.89 27.35 -38.79
N THR A 233 -17.40 26.62 -37.75
CA THR A 233 -16.61 27.23 -36.65
C THR A 233 -15.27 27.79 -37.16
N GLU A 234 -14.69 27.18 -38.17
CA GLU A 234 -13.48 27.67 -38.80
C GLU A 234 -13.71 28.94 -39.62
N ALA A 235 -14.76 28.96 -40.45
CA ALA A 235 -15.17 30.13 -41.20
C ALA A 235 -15.51 31.33 -40.29
N CYS A 236 -16.06 31.09 -39.10
CA CYS A 236 -16.31 32.12 -38.07
C CYS A 236 -15.07 32.58 -37.33
N GLY A 237 -13.87 32.05 -37.63
CA GLY A 237 -12.61 32.43 -36.98
C GLY A 237 -12.48 32.04 -35.50
N ILE A 238 -13.21 31.02 -35.05
CA ILE A 238 -13.16 30.55 -33.67
C ILE A 238 -11.77 29.98 -33.37
N LYS A 239 -11.16 30.38 -32.24
CA LYS A 239 -9.83 29.93 -31.82
C LYS A 239 -9.77 28.41 -31.64
N VAL A 240 -8.65 27.78 -32.01
CA VAL A 240 -8.44 26.33 -31.98
C VAL A 240 -8.81 25.70 -30.63
N TRP A 241 -8.38 26.26 -29.51
CA TRP A 241 -8.72 25.75 -28.19
C TRP A 241 -10.24 25.74 -27.93
N HIS A 242 -10.96 26.77 -28.37
CA HIS A 242 -12.42 26.79 -28.26
C HIS A 242 -13.07 25.75 -29.16
N ARG A 243 -12.53 25.52 -30.37
CA ARG A 243 -13.01 24.45 -31.26
C ARG A 243 -12.85 23.06 -30.58
N ILE A 244 -11.69 22.78 -29.99
CA ILE A 244 -11.43 21.49 -29.33
C ILE A 244 -12.31 21.35 -28.07
N PHE A 245 -12.18 22.24 -27.11
CA PHE A 245 -12.78 22.04 -25.78
C PHE A 245 -14.27 22.41 -25.71
N ARG A 246 -14.79 23.28 -26.56
CA ARG A 246 -16.17 23.75 -26.51
C ARG A 246 -17.05 23.14 -27.58
N HIS A 247 -16.48 22.62 -28.66
CA HIS A 247 -17.25 22.07 -29.76
C HIS A 247 -16.96 20.55 -29.96
N LEU A 248 -15.73 20.10 -30.00
CA LEU A 248 -15.41 18.69 -30.24
C LEU A 248 -15.57 17.82 -28.97
N ILE A 249 -14.89 18.16 -27.88
CA ILE A 249 -14.91 17.34 -26.65
C ILE A 249 -16.34 17.11 -26.12
N PRO A 250 -17.25 18.10 -26.05
CA PRO A 250 -18.60 17.84 -25.59
C PRO A 250 -19.35 16.78 -26.41
N ASN A 251 -19.07 16.65 -27.69
CA ASN A 251 -19.65 15.60 -28.55
C ASN A 251 -19.01 14.22 -28.31
N VAL A 252 -17.82 14.16 -27.73
CA VAL A 252 -17.14 12.91 -27.33
C VAL A 252 -17.56 12.44 -25.94
N ILE A 253 -18.00 13.37 -25.06
CA ILE A 253 -18.36 13.08 -23.66
C ILE A 253 -19.34 11.91 -23.52
N PRO A 254 -20.42 11.76 -24.30
CA PRO A 254 -21.33 10.64 -24.13
C PRO A 254 -20.63 9.28 -24.22
N GLN A 255 -19.78 9.10 -25.23
CA GLN A 255 -19.00 7.87 -25.39
C GLN A 255 -17.95 7.70 -24.30
N LEU A 256 -17.34 8.82 -23.84
CA LEU A 256 -16.37 8.81 -22.73
C LEU A 256 -17.02 8.36 -21.43
N ILE A 257 -18.21 8.88 -21.10
CA ILE A 257 -18.92 8.50 -19.86
C ILE A 257 -19.16 7.00 -19.84
N VAL A 258 -19.63 6.42 -20.93
CA VAL A 258 -19.83 4.97 -21.05
C VAL A 258 -18.52 4.22 -20.80
N THR A 259 -17.47 4.58 -21.55
CA THR A 259 -16.17 3.92 -21.45
C THR A 259 -15.55 4.05 -20.05
N CYS A 260 -15.62 5.25 -19.46
CA CYS A 260 -15.11 5.50 -18.10
C CYS A 260 -15.91 4.74 -17.03
N THR A 261 -17.24 4.65 -17.17
CA THR A 261 -18.08 3.90 -16.22
C THR A 261 -17.75 2.41 -16.25
N MET A 262 -17.60 1.80 -17.42
CA MET A 262 -17.14 0.42 -17.54
C MET A 262 -15.69 0.27 -17.06
N GLY A 263 -14.85 1.27 -17.31
CA GLY A 263 -13.46 1.34 -16.85
C GLY A 263 -13.33 1.32 -15.33
N LEU A 264 -14.29 1.91 -14.58
CA LEU A 264 -14.29 1.88 -13.11
C LEU A 264 -14.26 0.46 -12.56
N GLY A 265 -15.08 -0.44 -13.10
CA GLY A 265 -15.11 -1.84 -12.67
C GLY A 265 -13.76 -2.54 -12.87
N SER A 266 -13.15 -2.36 -14.03
CA SER A 266 -11.84 -2.95 -14.33
C SER A 266 -10.71 -2.36 -13.50
N THR A 267 -10.75 -1.06 -13.23
CA THR A 267 -9.74 -0.38 -12.38
C THR A 267 -9.84 -0.84 -10.92
N ILE A 268 -11.06 -0.95 -10.37
CA ILE A 268 -11.28 -1.48 -9.01
C ILE A 268 -10.78 -2.93 -8.91
N LEU A 269 -11.03 -3.75 -9.94
CA LEU A 269 -10.54 -5.13 -9.97
C LEU A 269 -9.01 -5.19 -10.06
N THR A 270 -8.38 -4.29 -10.80
CA THR A 270 -6.92 -4.17 -10.90
C THR A 270 -6.32 -3.76 -9.54
N GLU A 271 -6.89 -2.75 -8.86
CA GLU A 271 -6.51 -2.38 -7.50
C GLU A 271 -6.63 -3.57 -6.55
N ALA A 272 -7.77 -4.25 -6.58
CA ALA A 272 -8.02 -5.41 -5.72
C ALA A 272 -7.00 -6.54 -5.98
N THR A 273 -6.63 -6.78 -7.22
CA THR A 273 -5.61 -7.77 -7.59
C THR A 273 -4.24 -7.38 -7.04
N LEU A 274 -3.85 -6.11 -7.15
CA LEU A 274 -2.57 -5.61 -6.61
C LEU A 274 -2.55 -5.68 -5.09
N SER A 275 -3.64 -5.29 -4.44
CA SER A 275 -3.79 -5.38 -2.99
C SER A 275 -3.79 -6.82 -2.51
N PHE A 276 -4.42 -7.74 -3.25
CA PHE A 276 -4.36 -9.18 -3.01
C PHE A 276 -2.93 -9.73 -3.10
N LEU A 277 -2.12 -9.24 -4.02
CA LEU A 277 -0.70 -9.61 -4.12
C LEU A 277 0.19 -8.91 -3.07
N GLY A 278 -0.38 -8.12 -2.17
CA GLY A 278 0.35 -7.36 -1.13
C GLY A 278 1.06 -6.12 -1.64
N LEU A 279 0.85 -5.75 -2.90
CA LEU A 279 1.51 -4.62 -3.56
C LEU A 279 0.65 -3.34 -3.57
N GLY A 280 -0.62 -3.45 -3.21
CA GLY A 280 -1.59 -2.36 -3.16
C GLY A 280 -1.66 -1.64 -1.81
N VAL A 281 -2.88 -1.41 -1.35
CA VAL A 281 -3.19 -0.76 -0.07
C VAL A 281 -2.71 -1.63 1.09
N LYS A 282 -2.00 -1.01 2.06
CA LYS A 282 -1.48 -1.69 3.24
C LYS A 282 -2.16 -1.21 4.52
N TYR A 283 -2.11 -2.07 5.54
CA TYR A 283 -2.49 -1.73 6.91
C TYR A 283 -1.87 -0.35 7.33
N PRO A 284 -2.61 0.52 8.06
CA PRO A 284 -3.92 0.28 8.65
C PRO A 284 -5.13 0.49 7.69
N PHE A 285 -4.92 0.95 6.46
CA PHE A 285 -6.02 1.17 5.52
C PHE A 285 -6.58 -0.17 5.04
N ALA A 286 -7.92 -0.22 4.92
CA ALA A 286 -8.62 -1.34 4.34
C ALA A 286 -8.92 -1.07 2.87
N SER A 287 -8.82 -2.10 2.01
CA SER A 287 -9.45 -2.19 0.70
C SER A 287 -10.03 -3.59 0.55
N TRP A 288 -10.98 -3.79 -0.36
CA TRP A 288 -11.51 -5.14 -0.56
C TRP A 288 -10.41 -6.12 -0.99
N GLY A 289 -9.45 -5.67 -1.78
CA GLY A 289 -8.32 -6.49 -2.20
C GLY A 289 -7.41 -6.90 -1.05
N ASN A 290 -7.09 -6.00 -0.11
CA ASN A 290 -6.25 -6.37 1.02
C ASN A 290 -6.97 -7.23 2.07
N ILE A 291 -8.30 -7.14 2.15
CA ILE A 291 -9.10 -8.06 2.96
C ILE A 291 -9.01 -9.48 2.38
N ILE A 292 -9.12 -9.59 1.04
CA ILE A 292 -9.01 -10.89 0.36
C ILE A 292 -7.55 -11.42 0.42
N ASN A 293 -6.54 -10.59 0.61
CA ASN A 293 -5.14 -11.03 0.73
C ASN A 293 -4.92 -12.08 1.83
N ASP A 294 -5.71 -12.09 2.89
CA ASP A 294 -5.61 -13.07 3.98
C ASP A 294 -5.78 -14.53 3.49
N VAL A 295 -6.42 -14.76 2.33
CA VAL A 295 -6.56 -16.12 1.73
C VAL A 295 -5.28 -16.67 1.12
N ASN A 296 -4.21 -15.88 1.01
CA ASN A 296 -2.89 -16.42 0.66
C ASN A 296 -2.40 -17.46 1.69
N ASN A 297 -2.97 -17.43 2.90
CA ASN A 297 -2.87 -18.51 3.85
C ASN A 297 -4.00 -19.52 3.58
N ALA A 298 -3.64 -20.72 3.11
CA ALA A 298 -4.60 -21.79 2.79
C ALA A 298 -5.48 -22.19 4.00
N TYR A 299 -4.97 -22.09 5.22
CA TYR A 299 -5.76 -22.36 6.43
C TYR A 299 -6.85 -21.30 6.64
N VAL A 300 -6.55 -20.03 6.39
CA VAL A 300 -7.54 -18.94 6.47
C VAL A 300 -8.59 -19.10 5.39
N MET A 301 -8.17 -19.42 4.18
CA MET A 301 -9.06 -19.63 3.03
C MET A 301 -10.12 -20.70 3.31
N THR A 302 -9.74 -21.80 3.97
CA THR A 302 -10.63 -22.94 4.20
C THR A 302 -11.44 -22.83 5.48
N ASN A 303 -10.89 -22.23 6.55
CA ASN A 303 -11.54 -22.27 7.86
C ASN A 303 -12.25 -20.96 8.23
N TYR A 304 -11.89 -19.82 7.60
CA TYR A 304 -12.44 -18.50 7.96
C TYR A 304 -13.12 -17.83 6.75
N LEU A 305 -14.16 -18.50 6.22
CA LEU A 305 -14.91 -18.03 5.04
C LEU A 305 -15.52 -16.63 5.23
N PHE A 306 -15.87 -16.28 6.46
CA PHE A 306 -16.47 -15.00 6.81
C PHE A 306 -15.51 -13.81 6.61
N ILE A 307 -14.20 -14.03 6.45
CA ILE A 307 -13.21 -12.97 6.19
C ILE A 307 -13.28 -12.50 4.74
N TRP A 308 -13.17 -13.41 3.79
CA TRP A 308 -12.95 -13.04 2.39
C TRP A 308 -14.20 -13.09 1.51
N ILE A 309 -15.16 -13.98 1.82
CA ILE A 309 -16.40 -14.10 1.01
C ILE A 309 -17.17 -12.78 0.95
N PRO A 310 -17.41 -12.06 2.06
CA PRO A 310 -18.14 -10.79 2.00
C PRO A 310 -17.43 -9.75 1.12
N ALA A 311 -16.10 -9.65 1.20
CA ALA A 311 -15.32 -8.73 0.36
C ALA A 311 -15.36 -9.13 -1.12
N GLY A 312 -15.26 -10.43 -1.41
CA GLY A 312 -15.41 -10.96 -2.77
C GLY A 312 -16.79 -10.67 -3.37
N ILE A 313 -17.86 -10.85 -2.59
CA ILE A 313 -19.25 -10.54 -3.02
C ILE A 313 -19.39 -9.03 -3.27
N CYS A 314 -18.91 -8.16 -2.38
CA CYS A 314 -18.95 -6.71 -2.58
C CYS A 314 -18.22 -6.29 -3.86
N LEU A 315 -17.05 -6.86 -4.10
CA LEU A 315 -16.26 -6.59 -5.30
C LEU A 315 -16.99 -7.06 -6.57
N LEU A 316 -17.54 -8.28 -6.55
CA LEU A 316 -18.32 -8.82 -7.66
C LEU A 316 -19.53 -7.94 -7.99
N LEU A 317 -20.33 -7.60 -6.98
CA LEU A 317 -21.54 -6.78 -7.16
C LEU A 317 -21.19 -5.37 -7.65
N THR A 318 -20.09 -4.80 -7.19
CA THR A 318 -19.63 -3.48 -7.62
C THR A 318 -19.21 -3.48 -9.09
N VAL A 319 -18.41 -4.46 -9.52
CA VAL A 319 -17.99 -4.60 -10.92
C VAL A 319 -19.20 -4.83 -11.84
N LEU A 320 -20.10 -5.73 -11.45
CA LEU A 320 -21.34 -5.97 -12.19
C LEU A 320 -22.20 -4.70 -12.25
N GLY A 321 -22.35 -3.98 -11.13
CA GLY A 321 -23.11 -2.75 -11.08
C GLY A 321 -22.58 -1.69 -12.06
N PHE A 322 -21.27 -1.44 -12.07
CA PHE A 322 -20.67 -0.50 -13.02
C PHE A 322 -20.81 -0.94 -14.48
N ASN A 323 -20.71 -2.24 -14.78
CA ASN A 323 -20.93 -2.76 -16.12
C ASN A 323 -22.40 -2.54 -16.57
N PHE A 324 -23.39 -2.87 -15.72
CA PHE A 324 -24.80 -2.63 -16.05
C PHE A 324 -25.12 -1.14 -16.21
N VAL A 325 -24.56 -0.26 -15.37
CA VAL A 325 -24.71 1.18 -15.52
C VAL A 325 -24.07 1.64 -16.83
N GLY A 326 -22.88 1.14 -17.17
CA GLY A 326 -22.19 1.45 -18.42
C GLY A 326 -23.01 1.02 -19.65
N ASP A 327 -23.56 -0.18 -19.64
CA ASP A 327 -24.43 -0.69 -20.71
C ASP A 327 -25.72 0.14 -20.84
N GLY A 328 -26.38 0.45 -19.71
CA GLY A 328 -27.56 1.32 -19.71
C GLY A 328 -27.27 2.73 -20.22
N LEU A 329 -26.12 3.30 -19.89
CA LEU A 329 -25.69 4.59 -20.42
C LEU A 329 -25.39 4.50 -21.93
N ARG A 330 -24.77 3.42 -22.40
CA ARG A 330 -24.54 3.18 -23.81
C ARG A 330 -25.84 3.15 -24.58
N ASP A 331 -26.83 2.40 -24.11
CA ASP A 331 -28.15 2.32 -24.74
C ASP A 331 -28.87 3.68 -24.74
N ALA A 332 -28.76 4.46 -23.64
CA ALA A 332 -29.37 5.78 -23.56
C ALA A 332 -28.74 6.81 -24.54
N PHE A 333 -27.46 6.69 -24.81
CA PHE A 333 -26.74 7.56 -25.75
C PHE A 333 -26.74 7.05 -27.19
N ASP A 334 -27.21 5.83 -27.49
CA ASP A 334 -27.30 5.32 -28.87
C ASP A 334 -28.49 5.98 -29.60
N PRO A 335 -28.22 6.75 -30.71
CA PRO A 335 -29.29 7.43 -31.45
C PRO A 335 -30.24 6.44 -32.15
N LYS A 336 -29.83 5.20 -32.35
CA LYS A 336 -30.62 4.17 -33.05
C LYS A 336 -31.75 3.59 -32.20
N MET A 337 -31.64 3.71 -30.89
CA MET A 337 -32.67 3.23 -29.96
C MET A 337 -33.87 4.19 -29.78
N LYS A 338 -33.78 5.41 -30.34
CA LYS A 338 -34.86 6.42 -30.29
C LYS A 338 -35.87 6.30 -31.46
N ARG A 339 -36.10 5.10 -32.00
CA ARG A 339 -37.15 4.85 -32.99
C ARG A 339 -38.29 4.07 -32.37
#